data_ee1e723c2bb80bcaced482e557ba5156
#
_entry.id   ee1e723c2bb80bcaced482e557ba5156
#
_cell.length_a   1.000
_cell.length_b   1.000
_cell.length_c   1.000
_cell.angle_alpha   90.00
_cell.angle_beta   90.00
_cell.angle_gamma   90.00
#
_symmetry.space_group_name_H-M   'P 1'
#
loop_
_entity.id
_entity.type
_entity.pdbx_description
1 polymer ?
#
loop_
_entity_poly.entity_id
_entity_poly.type
_entity_poly.pdbx_seq_one_letter_code
_entity_poly.pdbx_strand_id
1 'polypeptide(L)'
;MYNIGVIYGSRTCEHDVSIISALQAAQALDTKNYNITYIYIGREGTWYTGEALADVKFYEHFDAAKLARVLPAGENGKLVLYHLPEKKKLFGGAAAERVAVLDVVMPVLHGLNGEDGTLQGMLELFDVPYTSAGVMGSAVGMDKITMKLLFKGCGFPVIEGVWFDRGRWSRERDGVMDECEDKLGFPLIVKPANLGSSIGINIAHDRNQLEDAIETAAAYDHRILVEKAVSPLREVNCSVLGYGDHVETSELEMPVTQEEFLTFPGKYLRNAKGAGGMASQVRLIPAPISEQAAQTVRDLAVRAFRAMDLKGVVRIDFILDENENVFINEANTIPGSLAFYLWEPKGVSFSALLDGMVECAFSAWADRKASVFSHDSTLLANIVHGSKGAKGKLSR
;
A
#
# COMPACT_ATOMS: atom_id res chain seq x y z
N MET A 1 15.45 -3.78 -22.99
CA MET A 1 14.95 -2.53 -22.41
C MET A 1 13.45 -2.66 -22.25
N TYR A 2 12.92 -2.51 -21.03
CA TYR A 2 11.48 -2.60 -20.74
C TYR A 2 10.85 -1.22 -20.70
N ASN A 3 9.61 -1.11 -21.19
CA ASN A 3 8.79 0.08 -20.99
C ASN A 3 8.10 -0.04 -19.63
N ILE A 4 8.45 0.80 -18.68
CA ILE A 4 7.92 0.80 -17.32
C ILE A 4 7.00 2.00 -17.10
N GLY A 5 5.81 1.76 -16.56
CA GLY A 5 4.88 2.81 -16.14
C GLY A 5 4.96 3.05 -14.64
N VAL A 6 5.40 4.22 -14.22
CA VAL A 6 5.37 4.62 -12.80
C VAL A 6 4.03 5.31 -12.55
N ILE A 7 3.17 4.66 -11.74
CA ILE A 7 1.82 5.16 -11.41
C ILE A 7 1.83 5.77 -10.01
N TYR A 8 1.33 7.00 -9.87
CA TYR A 8 1.34 7.73 -8.60
C TYR A 8 0.24 8.80 -8.51
N GLY A 9 0.12 9.44 -7.32
CA GLY A 9 -0.90 10.44 -7.02
C GLY A 9 -2.13 9.83 -6.36
N SER A 10 -3.30 9.90 -7.02
CA SER A 10 -4.59 9.35 -6.57
C SER A 10 -5.36 10.19 -5.55
N ARG A 11 -6.61 9.77 -5.29
CA ARG A 11 -7.51 10.40 -4.29
C ARG A 11 -7.22 9.85 -2.91
N THR A 12 -6.17 10.35 -2.29
CA THR A 12 -5.69 9.92 -0.98
C THR A 12 -5.16 11.10 -0.18
N CYS A 13 -5.15 10.99 1.14
CA CYS A 13 -4.50 11.97 2.01
C CYS A 13 -2.97 12.01 1.83
N GLU A 14 -2.39 10.96 1.27
CA GLU A 14 -0.95 10.81 1.04
C GLU A 14 -0.51 11.15 -0.40
N HIS A 15 -1.35 11.89 -1.13
CA HIS A 15 -1.16 12.25 -2.54
C HIS A 15 0.22 12.85 -2.83
N ASP A 16 0.67 13.82 -2.03
CA ASP A 16 1.94 14.53 -2.25
C ASP A 16 3.14 13.65 -1.90
N VAL A 17 2.99 12.76 -0.91
CA VAL A 17 4.00 11.75 -0.58
C VAL A 17 4.21 10.79 -1.75
N SER A 18 3.11 10.39 -2.40
CA SER A 18 3.15 9.54 -3.59
C SER A 18 3.93 10.19 -4.74
N ILE A 19 3.73 11.49 -5.00
CA ILE A 19 4.49 12.23 -6.01
C ILE A 19 5.99 12.21 -5.70
N ILE A 20 6.38 12.52 -4.47
CA ILE A 20 7.79 12.55 -4.05
C ILE A 20 8.43 11.16 -4.22
N SER A 21 7.79 10.11 -3.69
CA SER A 21 8.30 8.74 -3.78
C SER A 21 8.43 8.27 -5.23
N ALA A 22 7.46 8.60 -6.10
CA ALA A 22 7.48 8.22 -7.50
C ALA A 22 8.60 8.90 -8.29
N LEU A 23 8.83 10.19 -8.06
CA LEU A 23 9.93 10.91 -8.70
C LEU A 23 11.30 10.40 -8.25
N GLN A 24 11.45 10.08 -6.96
CA GLN A 24 12.66 9.44 -6.44
C GLN A 24 12.91 8.07 -7.10
N ALA A 25 11.87 7.22 -7.19
CA ALA A 25 11.97 5.92 -7.85
C ALA A 25 12.31 6.07 -9.34
N ALA A 26 11.61 6.95 -10.05
CA ALA A 26 11.87 7.18 -11.48
C ALA A 26 13.30 7.69 -11.75
N GLN A 27 13.86 8.55 -10.87
CA GLN A 27 15.24 9.01 -10.98
C GLN A 27 16.27 7.91 -10.69
N ALA A 28 15.92 6.92 -9.87
CA ALA A 28 16.81 5.81 -9.52
C ALA A 28 16.77 4.64 -10.52
N LEU A 29 15.74 4.55 -11.36
CA LEU A 29 15.65 3.56 -12.42
C LEU A 29 16.77 3.73 -13.45
N ASP A 30 17.48 2.64 -13.81
CA ASP A 30 18.52 2.67 -14.83
C ASP A 30 17.92 2.85 -16.25
N THR A 31 18.12 4.00 -16.84
CA THR A 31 17.64 4.34 -18.18
C THR A 31 18.24 3.48 -19.31
N LYS A 32 19.27 2.67 -19.02
CA LYS A 32 19.77 1.67 -19.96
C LYS A 32 18.85 0.45 -20.02
N ASN A 33 18.14 0.16 -18.95
CA ASN A 33 17.26 -0.99 -18.81
C ASN A 33 15.78 -0.62 -19.00
N TYR A 34 15.39 0.63 -18.70
CA TYR A 34 13.99 1.07 -18.66
C TYR A 34 13.72 2.34 -19.45
N ASN A 35 12.66 2.30 -20.26
CA ASN A 35 11.98 3.50 -20.77
C ASN A 35 10.86 3.86 -19.79
N ILE A 36 10.97 5.01 -19.14
CA ILE A 36 10.07 5.42 -18.06
C ILE A 36 8.91 6.24 -18.63
N THR A 37 7.68 5.82 -18.32
CA THR A 37 6.46 6.61 -18.56
C THR A 37 5.86 7.01 -17.23
N TYR A 38 5.72 8.32 -16.99
CA TYR A 38 5.05 8.88 -15.82
C TYR A 38 3.53 8.79 -16.01
N ILE A 39 2.82 8.24 -15.03
CA ILE A 39 1.36 8.09 -15.03
C ILE A 39 0.83 8.71 -13.75
N TYR A 40 0.32 9.92 -13.85
CA TYR A 40 -0.20 10.67 -12.72
C TYR A 40 -1.71 10.57 -12.64
N ILE A 41 -2.22 10.21 -11.47
CA ILE A 41 -3.65 10.23 -11.16
C ILE A 41 -3.93 11.45 -10.28
N GLY A 42 -4.67 12.41 -10.83
CA GLY A 42 -5.05 13.62 -10.10
C GLY A 42 -5.97 13.33 -8.91
N ARG A 43 -6.14 14.32 -8.03
CA ARG A 43 -7.02 14.22 -6.83
C ARG A 43 -8.48 13.94 -7.18
N GLU A 44 -8.91 14.28 -8.40
CA GLU A 44 -10.24 14.00 -8.97
C GLU A 44 -10.34 12.61 -9.62
N GLY A 45 -9.22 11.88 -9.74
CA GLY A 45 -9.16 10.54 -10.33
C GLY A 45 -8.89 10.52 -11.84
N THR A 46 -8.59 11.66 -12.46
CA THR A 46 -8.21 11.73 -13.89
C THR A 46 -6.76 11.27 -14.07
N TRP A 47 -6.51 10.48 -15.10
CA TRP A 47 -5.19 9.96 -15.44
C TRP A 47 -4.51 10.81 -16.48
N TYR A 48 -3.25 11.14 -16.25
CA TYR A 48 -2.42 11.97 -17.12
C TYR A 48 -1.07 11.30 -17.37
N THR A 49 -0.49 11.61 -18.54
CA THR A 49 0.91 11.30 -18.85
C THR A 49 1.54 12.48 -19.62
N GLY A 50 2.86 12.61 -19.54
CA GLY A 50 3.62 13.66 -20.22
C GLY A 50 4.97 13.92 -19.53
N GLU A 51 5.92 14.48 -20.29
CA GLU A 51 7.28 14.75 -19.81
C GLU A 51 7.33 15.75 -18.67
N ALA A 52 6.40 16.72 -18.63
CA ALA A 52 6.34 17.71 -17.55
C ALA A 52 6.19 17.10 -16.15
N LEU A 53 5.64 15.90 -16.05
CA LEU A 53 5.45 15.16 -14.80
C LEU A 53 6.77 14.72 -14.15
N ALA A 54 7.89 14.76 -14.86
CA ALA A 54 9.21 14.45 -14.31
C ALA A 54 9.76 15.55 -13.39
N ASP A 55 9.24 16.78 -13.49
CA ASP A 55 9.71 17.93 -12.69
C ASP A 55 8.79 18.16 -11.49
N VAL A 56 9.34 18.05 -10.28
CA VAL A 56 8.60 18.31 -9.02
C VAL A 56 7.97 19.71 -8.99
N LYS A 57 8.59 20.69 -9.61
CA LYS A 57 8.08 22.08 -9.66
C LYS A 57 6.79 22.19 -10.47
N PHE A 58 6.54 21.27 -11.39
CA PHE A 58 5.30 21.24 -12.16
C PHE A 58 4.04 21.11 -11.27
N TYR A 59 4.18 20.42 -10.12
CA TYR A 59 3.06 20.21 -9.19
C TYR A 59 2.72 21.42 -8.34
N GLU A 60 3.61 22.39 -8.20
CA GLU A 60 3.32 23.67 -7.52
C GLU A 60 2.31 24.51 -8.33
N HIS A 61 2.36 24.39 -9.68
CA HIS A 61 1.49 25.10 -10.61
C HIS A 61 0.97 24.13 -11.67
N PHE A 62 0.23 23.11 -11.19
CA PHE A 62 -0.28 22.03 -12.05
C PHE A 62 -1.14 22.56 -13.20
N ASP A 63 -0.74 22.27 -14.43
CA ASP A 63 -1.42 22.67 -15.66
C ASP A 63 -1.73 21.43 -16.52
N ALA A 64 -2.98 20.96 -16.43
CA ALA A 64 -3.45 19.79 -17.17
C ALA A 64 -3.36 19.97 -18.71
N ALA A 65 -3.34 21.21 -19.22
CA ALA A 65 -3.24 21.45 -20.68
C ALA A 65 -1.87 21.05 -21.25
N LYS A 66 -0.85 20.89 -20.41
CA LYS A 66 0.48 20.41 -20.82
C LYS A 66 0.62 18.88 -20.82
N LEU A 67 -0.44 18.16 -20.49
CA LEU A 67 -0.45 16.72 -20.31
C LEU A 67 -1.44 16.06 -21.26
N ALA A 68 -1.17 14.81 -21.62
CA ALA A 68 -2.15 13.97 -22.29
C ALA A 68 -3.06 13.31 -21.23
N ARG A 69 -4.37 13.54 -21.35
CA ARG A 69 -5.37 12.80 -20.59
C ARG A 69 -5.51 11.41 -21.18
N VAL A 70 -5.40 10.36 -20.35
CA VAL A 70 -5.34 8.98 -20.82
C VAL A 70 -6.31 8.07 -20.09
N LEU A 71 -6.65 6.94 -20.77
CA LEU A 71 -7.32 5.79 -20.18
C LEU A 71 -6.41 4.56 -20.26
N PRO A 72 -6.26 3.81 -19.17
CA PRO A 72 -5.55 2.54 -19.19
C PRO A 72 -6.42 1.42 -19.77
N ALA A 73 -5.79 0.49 -20.48
CA ALA A 73 -6.40 -0.76 -20.96
C ALA A 73 -5.37 -1.89 -20.92
N GLY A 74 -5.84 -3.14 -20.75
CA GLY A 74 -5.00 -4.32 -20.84
C GLY A 74 -5.00 -4.91 -22.24
N GLU A 75 -3.82 -5.13 -22.85
CA GLU A 75 -3.67 -5.78 -24.15
C GLU A 75 -2.47 -6.73 -24.16
N ASN A 76 -2.74 -8.02 -24.32
CA ASN A 76 -1.69 -9.05 -24.46
C ASN A 76 -0.63 -9.02 -23.34
N GLY A 77 -1.05 -8.86 -22.08
CA GLY A 77 -0.16 -8.81 -20.93
C GLY A 77 0.58 -7.49 -20.74
N LYS A 78 0.12 -6.41 -21.38
CA LYS A 78 0.72 -5.07 -21.30
C LYS A 78 -0.34 -4.04 -20.93
N LEU A 79 0.08 -2.99 -20.23
CA LEU A 79 -0.75 -1.82 -19.99
C LEU A 79 -0.60 -0.86 -21.18
N VAL A 80 -1.71 -0.56 -21.83
CA VAL A 80 -1.76 0.42 -22.93
C VAL A 80 -2.47 1.67 -22.46
N LEU A 81 -1.88 2.82 -22.69
CA LEU A 81 -2.50 4.12 -22.44
C LEU A 81 -3.08 4.68 -23.72
N TYR A 82 -4.36 4.99 -23.70
CA TYR A 82 -5.09 5.60 -24.80
C TYR A 82 -5.39 7.06 -24.52
N HIS A 83 -5.08 7.93 -25.48
CA HIS A 83 -5.46 9.35 -25.42
C HIS A 83 -6.98 9.53 -25.52
N LEU A 84 -7.53 10.34 -24.61
CA LEU A 84 -8.92 10.78 -24.67
C LEU A 84 -8.97 12.15 -25.39
N PRO A 85 -9.50 12.22 -26.61
CA PRO A 85 -9.63 13.50 -27.32
C PRO A 85 -10.66 14.39 -26.60
N GLU A 86 -10.29 15.61 -26.30
CA GLU A 86 -11.15 16.58 -25.59
C GLU A 86 -12.34 17.07 -26.43
N LYS A 87 -12.29 16.99 -27.78
CA LYS A 87 -13.34 17.45 -28.66
C LYS A 87 -13.76 16.38 -29.66
N LYS A 88 -15.06 16.14 -29.77
CA LYS A 88 -15.63 15.39 -30.90
C LYS A 88 -15.32 16.12 -32.19
N LYS A 89 -14.59 15.50 -33.11
CA LYS A 89 -14.51 16.00 -34.50
C LYS A 89 -15.92 16.02 -35.08
N LEU A 90 -16.29 17.11 -35.72
CA LEU A 90 -17.64 17.33 -36.29
C LEU A 90 -18.00 16.28 -37.37
N PHE A 91 -16.98 15.66 -37.98
CA PHE A 91 -17.11 14.57 -38.96
C PHE A 91 -15.97 13.55 -38.73
N GLY A 92 -16.33 12.29 -38.51
CA GLY A 92 -15.41 11.18 -38.31
C GLY A 92 -15.20 10.84 -36.83
N GLY A 93 -15.41 9.58 -36.41
CA GLY A 93 -15.09 9.09 -35.09
C GLY A 93 -13.60 9.24 -34.80
N ALA A 94 -13.22 9.90 -33.71
CA ALA A 94 -11.83 9.90 -33.25
C ALA A 94 -11.48 8.49 -32.81
N ALA A 95 -10.61 7.80 -33.55
CA ALA A 95 -10.01 6.56 -33.11
C ALA A 95 -9.18 6.89 -31.85
N ALA A 96 -9.27 6.03 -30.81
CA ALA A 96 -8.43 6.14 -29.63
C ALA A 96 -6.97 5.95 -30.07
N GLU A 97 -6.11 6.92 -29.76
CA GLU A 97 -4.69 6.89 -30.11
C GLU A 97 -3.90 6.26 -28.96
N ARG A 98 -3.05 5.28 -29.27
CA ARG A 98 -2.12 4.72 -28.29
C ARG A 98 -1.02 5.72 -27.97
N VAL A 99 -0.90 6.09 -26.70
CA VAL A 99 0.15 7.00 -26.21
C VAL A 99 1.37 6.23 -25.71
N ALA A 100 1.15 5.12 -25.01
CA ALA A 100 2.20 4.28 -24.50
C ALA A 100 1.77 2.80 -24.41
N VAL A 101 2.75 1.90 -24.53
CA VAL A 101 2.59 0.46 -24.33
C VAL A 101 3.65 0.03 -23.31
N LEU A 102 3.22 -0.47 -22.16
CA LEU A 102 4.06 -0.71 -21.00
C LEU A 102 4.16 -2.21 -20.69
N ASP A 103 5.37 -2.69 -20.50
CA ASP A 103 5.67 -4.09 -20.21
C ASP A 103 5.44 -4.44 -18.76
N VAL A 104 5.65 -3.47 -17.86
CA VAL A 104 5.51 -3.60 -16.40
C VAL A 104 5.07 -2.29 -15.80
N VAL A 105 4.36 -2.37 -14.68
CA VAL A 105 3.87 -1.18 -13.95
C VAL A 105 4.49 -1.15 -12.55
N MET A 106 4.92 0.03 -12.14
CA MET A 106 5.42 0.32 -10.80
C MET A 106 4.43 1.25 -10.08
N PRO A 107 3.49 0.69 -9.28
CA PRO A 107 2.65 1.50 -8.42
C PRO A 107 3.49 2.13 -7.31
N VAL A 108 3.41 3.45 -7.16
CA VAL A 108 4.03 4.24 -6.08
C VAL A 108 2.95 5.14 -5.49
N LEU A 109 1.82 4.54 -5.14
CA LEU A 109 0.69 5.22 -4.51
C LEU A 109 0.66 4.84 -3.03
N HIS A 110 0.45 5.83 -2.17
CA HIS A 110 0.32 5.59 -0.74
C HIS A 110 -1.13 5.74 -0.29
N GLY A 111 -1.56 4.88 0.63
CA GLY A 111 -2.90 4.85 1.19
C GLY A 111 -3.98 4.34 0.23
N LEU A 112 -5.18 4.89 0.35
CA LEU A 112 -6.36 4.48 -0.41
C LEU A 112 -6.14 4.53 -1.92
N ASN A 113 -6.71 3.56 -2.64
CA ASN A 113 -6.60 3.29 -4.07
C ASN A 113 -5.20 2.86 -4.54
N GLY A 114 -4.20 2.85 -3.66
CA GLY A 114 -2.83 2.42 -3.96
C GLY A 114 -2.42 1.17 -3.19
N GLU A 115 -2.69 1.13 -1.88
CA GLU A 115 -2.30 0.05 -0.98
C GLU A 115 -3.46 -0.84 -0.54
N ASP A 116 -4.68 -0.63 -1.05
CA ASP A 116 -5.91 -1.32 -0.66
C ASP A 116 -6.35 -2.44 -1.63
N GLY A 117 -5.56 -2.75 -2.65
CA GLY A 117 -5.87 -3.75 -3.67
C GLY A 117 -6.71 -3.23 -4.85
N THR A 118 -7.18 -1.98 -4.83
CA THR A 118 -8.03 -1.41 -5.88
C THR A 118 -7.28 -1.30 -7.22
N LEU A 119 -6.11 -0.67 -7.23
CA LEU A 119 -5.26 -0.57 -8.42
C LEU A 119 -4.75 -1.94 -8.84
N GLN A 120 -4.32 -2.75 -7.88
CA GLN A 120 -3.84 -4.11 -8.12
C GLN A 120 -4.91 -4.97 -8.80
N GLY A 121 -6.17 -4.88 -8.37
CA GLY A 121 -7.29 -5.58 -8.99
C GLY A 121 -7.52 -5.18 -10.45
N MET A 122 -7.36 -3.91 -10.79
CA MET A 122 -7.40 -3.45 -12.18
C MET A 122 -6.24 -4.05 -13.00
N LEU A 123 -5.01 -4.05 -12.47
CA LEU A 123 -3.85 -4.61 -13.14
C LEU A 123 -3.95 -6.13 -13.31
N GLU A 124 -4.54 -6.84 -12.34
CA GLU A 124 -4.85 -8.27 -12.44
C GLU A 124 -5.86 -8.56 -13.55
N LEU A 125 -6.95 -7.78 -13.65
CA LEU A 125 -7.93 -7.91 -14.73
C LEU A 125 -7.34 -7.63 -16.11
N PHE A 126 -6.32 -6.76 -16.18
CA PHE A 126 -5.61 -6.44 -17.42
C PHE A 126 -4.48 -7.43 -17.74
N ASP A 127 -4.20 -8.39 -16.85
CA ASP A 127 -3.11 -9.36 -16.97
C ASP A 127 -1.72 -8.71 -17.10
N VAL A 128 -1.46 -7.62 -16.37
CA VAL A 128 -0.25 -6.80 -16.44
C VAL A 128 0.67 -7.09 -15.26
N PRO A 129 2.00 -7.31 -15.46
CA PRO A 129 2.95 -7.40 -14.35
C PRO A 129 3.07 -6.07 -13.60
N TYR A 130 3.15 -6.12 -12.26
CA TYR A 130 3.32 -4.93 -11.41
C TYR A 130 4.13 -5.22 -10.15
N THR A 131 4.84 -4.20 -9.62
CA THR A 131 5.90 -4.36 -8.62
C THR A 131 5.43 -4.37 -7.17
N SER A 132 4.19 -3.95 -6.86
CA SER A 132 3.65 -3.93 -5.49
C SER A 132 3.07 -5.28 -5.07
N ALA A 133 2.70 -5.41 -3.80
CA ALA A 133 1.93 -6.53 -3.27
C ALA A 133 0.68 -6.82 -4.11
N GLY A 134 0.18 -8.05 -4.07
CA GLY A 134 -1.03 -8.48 -4.77
C GLY A 134 -2.32 -7.93 -4.15
N VAL A 135 -3.46 -8.25 -4.76
CA VAL A 135 -4.79 -7.77 -4.30
C VAL A 135 -5.04 -8.14 -2.84
N MET A 136 -4.84 -9.42 -2.48
CA MET A 136 -5.09 -9.90 -1.12
C MET A 136 -4.15 -9.24 -0.11
N GLY A 137 -2.85 -9.26 -0.36
CA GLY A 137 -1.86 -8.68 0.55
C GLY A 137 -2.05 -7.18 0.75
N SER A 138 -2.40 -6.45 -0.32
CA SER A 138 -2.71 -5.02 -0.24
C SER A 138 -3.98 -4.75 0.58
N ALA A 139 -5.08 -5.44 0.30
CA ALA A 139 -6.35 -5.24 1.00
C ALA A 139 -6.25 -5.59 2.50
N VAL A 140 -5.56 -6.70 2.83
CA VAL A 140 -5.32 -7.09 4.23
C VAL A 140 -4.37 -6.12 4.92
N GLY A 141 -3.29 -5.69 4.25
CA GLY A 141 -2.31 -4.75 4.80
C GLY A 141 -2.90 -3.36 5.08
N MET A 142 -3.88 -2.93 4.30
CA MET A 142 -4.54 -1.64 4.50
C MET A 142 -5.47 -1.63 5.71
N ASP A 143 -6.19 -2.73 5.98
CA ASP A 143 -7.12 -2.83 7.10
C ASP A 143 -6.45 -3.39 8.36
N LYS A 144 -6.13 -2.51 9.32
CA LYS A 144 -5.43 -2.86 10.57
C LYS A 144 -6.12 -3.96 11.37
N ILE A 145 -7.45 -4.01 11.34
CA ILE A 145 -8.23 -5.02 12.07
C ILE A 145 -8.05 -6.39 11.41
N THR A 146 -8.28 -6.47 10.10
CA THR A 146 -8.16 -7.73 9.34
C THR A 146 -6.73 -8.27 9.36
N MET A 147 -5.74 -7.39 9.21
CA MET A 147 -4.32 -7.73 9.29
C MET A 147 -3.95 -8.32 10.66
N LYS A 148 -4.40 -7.69 11.76
CA LYS A 148 -4.13 -8.21 13.11
C LYS A 148 -4.86 -9.52 13.40
N LEU A 149 -6.09 -9.70 12.89
CA LEU A 149 -6.79 -10.98 12.96
C LEU A 149 -6.05 -12.08 12.22
N LEU A 150 -5.51 -11.79 11.03
CA LEU A 150 -4.64 -12.72 10.30
C LEU A 150 -3.39 -13.08 11.11
N PHE A 151 -2.67 -12.08 11.62
CA PHE A 151 -1.45 -12.31 12.40
C PHE A 151 -1.73 -13.13 13.66
N LYS A 152 -2.80 -12.82 14.39
CA LYS A 152 -3.23 -13.60 15.56
C LYS A 152 -3.59 -15.04 15.18
N GLY A 153 -4.29 -15.24 14.05
CA GLY A 153 -4.61 -16.56 13.50
C GLY A 153 -3.37 -17.38 13.12
N CYS A 154 -2.31 -16.73 12.70
CA CYS A 154 -1.00 -17.36 12.41
C CYS A 154 -0.12 -17.57 13.66
N GLY A 155 -0.59 -17.19 14.85
CA GLY A 155 0.15 -17.28 16.09
C GLY A 155 1.28 -16.26 16.23
N PHE A 156 1.18 -15.12 15.52
CA PHE A 156 2.14 -14.03 15.66
C PHE A 156 1.77 -13.13 16.83
N PRO A 157 2.76 -12.59 17.56
CA PRO A 157 2.52 -11.66 18.66
C PRO A 157 1.99 -10.33 18.11
N VAL A 158 0.81 -9.93 18.56
CA VAL A 158 0.17 -8.66 18.28
C VAL A 158 -0.29 -7.99 19.56
N ILE A 159 -0.36 -6.67 19.58
CA ILE A 159 -0.93 -5.94 20.72
C ILE A 159 -2.42 -6.23 20.79
N GLU A 160 -2.94 -6.49 22.00
CA GLU A 160 -4.35 -6.75 22.24
C GLU A 160 -5.18 -5.51 21.93
N GLY A 161 -6.34 -5.74 21.31
CA GLY A 161 -7.24 -4.67 20.89
C GLY A 161 -8.70 -5.09 20.86
N VAL A 162 -9.55 -4.07 20.92
CA VAL A 162 -11.00 -4.15 20.71
C VAL A 162 -11.32 -3.41 19.42
N TRP A 163 -12.19 -3.97 18.59
CA TRP A 163 -12.61 -3.31 17.36
C TRP A 163 -14.13 -3.33 17.21
N PHE A 164 -14.65 -2.31 16.55
CA PHE A 164 -16.07 -2.14 16.30
C PHE A 164 -16.30 -1.25 15.08
N ASP A 165 -17.54 -1.24 14.60
CA ASP A 165 -17.97 -0.33 13.54
C ASP A 165 -18.65 0.94 14.12
N ARG A 166 -18.68 2.01 13.32
CA ARG A 166 -19.32 3.27 13.65
C ARG A 166 -20.80 3.09 14.04
N GLY A 167 -21.47 2.10 13.47
CA GLY A 167 -22.85 1.81 13.79
C GLY A 167 -23.03 1.27 15.21
N ARG A 168 -22.14 0.38 15.66
CA ARG A 168 -22.12 -0.07 17.06
C ARG A 168 -21.82 1.08 18.01
N TRP A 169 -20.80 1.89 17.69
CA TRP A 169 -20.47 3.10 18.47
C TRP A 169 -21.69 4.02 18.66
N SER A 170 -22.45 4.30 17.58
CA SER A 170 -23.62 5.17 17.65
C SER A 170 -24.75 4.61 18.51
N ARG A 171 -24.85 3.30 18.68
CA ARG A 171 -25.94 2.66 19.44
C ARG A 171 -25.58 2.31 20.88
N GLU A 172 -24.31 2.04 21.15
CA GLU A 172 -23.85 1.34 22.38
C GLU A 172 -22.59 1.99 22.95
N ARG A 173 -22.50 3.34 22.98
CA ARG A 173 -21.30 4.09 23.40
C ARG A 173 -20.71 3.58 24.71
N ASP A 174 -21.52 3.58 25.78
CA ASP A 174 -21.06 3.14 27.10
C ASP A 174 -20.55 1.71 27.07
N GLY A 175 -21.29 0.79 26.43
CA GLY A 175 -20.87 -0.60 26.32
C GLY A 175 -19.58 -0.81 25.54
N VAL A 176 -19.31 0.01 24.54
CA VAL A 176 -18.02 -0.01 23.81
C VAL A 176 -16.89 0.51 24.69
N MET A 177 -17.11 1.61 25.41
CA MET A 177 -16.13 2.17 26.34
C MET A 177 -15.83 1.20 27.49
N ASP A 178 -16.88 0.63 28.11
CA ASP A 178 -16.72 -0.38 29.16
C ASP A 178 -15.91 -1.58 28.67
N GLU A 179 -16.19 -2.10 27.46
CA GLU A 179 -15.44 -3.18 26.85
C GLU A 179 -13.96 -2.83 26.67
N CYS A 180 -13.63 -1.62 26.22
CA CYS A 180 -12.26 -1.17 26.04
C CYS A 180 -11.53 -1.03 27.40
N GLU A 181 -12.18 -0.45 28.39
CA GLU A 181 -11.61 -0.28 29.75
C GLU A 181 -11.36 -1.64 30.42
N ASP A 182 -12.36 -2.51 30.42
CA ASP A 182 -12.28 -3.83 31.09
C ASP A 182 -11.24 -4.75 30.47
N LYS A 183 -11.14 -4.77 29.14
CA LYS A 183 -10.22 -5.66 28.43
C LYS A 183 -8.80 -5.14 28.34
N LEU A 184 -8.63 -3.83 28.18
CA LEU A 184 -7.33 -3.25 27.82
C LEU A 184 -6.74 -2.38 28.93
N GLY A 185 -7.58 -1.60 29.64
CA GLY A 185 -7.13 -0.60 30.63
C GLY A 185 -6.32 0.53 30.00
N PHE A 186 -6.35 1.72 30.62
CA PHE A 186 -5.61 2.89 30.14
C PHE A 186 -4.08 2.77 30.33
N PRO A 187 -3.26 3.49 29.50
CA PRO A 187 -3.63 4.27 28.34
C PRO A 187 -3.96 3.42 27.12
N LEU A 188 -4.83 3.99 26.22
CA LEU A 188 -5.32 3.34 25.01
C LEU A 188 -4.94 4.13 23.76
N ILE A 189 -4.75 3.44 22.64
CA ILE A 189 -4.57 4.05 21.32
C ILE A 189 -5.79 3.74 20.48
N VAL A 190 -6.41 4.78 19.91
CA VAL A 190 -7.55 4.68 19.02
C VAL A 190 -7.12 4.98 17.60
N LYS A 191 -7.48 4.11 16.65
CA LYS A 191 -7.04 4.17 15.25
C LYS A 191 -8.22 3.93 14.30
N PRO A 192 -8.38 4.70 13.22
CA PRO A 192 -9.17 4.27 12.07
C PRO A 192 -8.49 3.06 11.42
N ALA A 193 -9.27 2.08 10.93
CA ALA A 193 -8.71 0.81 10.43
C ALA A 193 -7.96 0.98 9.09
N ASN A 194 -8.46 1.83 8.17
CA ASN A 194 -8.01 1.91 6.77
C ASN A 194 -7.31 3.24 6.44
N LEU A 195 -6.49 3.76 7.34
CA LEU A 195 -5.69 4.97 7.10
C LEU A 195 -4.22 4.76 7.44
N GLY A 196 -3.35 5.38 6.62
CA GLY A 196 -1.90 5.47 6.84
C GLY A 196 -1.47 6.74 7.57
N SER A 197 -0.14 6.92 7.68
CA SER A 197 0.52 8.16 8.13
C SER A 197 0.06 8.70 9.49
N SER A 198 -0.45 7.86 10.37
CA SER A 198 -0.97 8.22 11.71
C SER A 198 -2.12 9.24 11.70
N ILE A 199 -2.84 9.39 10.57
CA ILE A 199 -4.00 10.27 10.48
C ILE A 199 -5.14 9.68 11.31
N GLY A 200 -5.74 10.52 12.19
CA GLY A 200 -6.85 10.11 13.06
C GLY A 200 -6.47 9.20 14.22
N ILE A 201 -5.16 8.94 14.45
CA ILE A 201 -4.69 8.19 15.62
C ILE A 201 -4.59 9.13 16.82
N ASN A 202 -5.18 8.71 17.95
CA ASN A 202 -5.13 9.43 19.21
C ASN A 202 -4.84 8.49 20.36
N ILE A 203 -4.19 9.03 21.42
CA ILE A 203 -4.01 8.35 22.70
C ILE A 203 -5.06 8.84 23.68
N ALA A 204 -5.55 7.94 24.51
CA ALA A 204 -6.51 8.22 25.57
C ALA A 204 -5.97 7.72 26.92
N HIS A 205 -5.92 8.61 27.91
CA HIS A 205 -5.47 8.31 29.26
C HIS A 205 -6.64 8.13 30.24
N ASP A 206 -7.85 8.49 29.80
CA ASP A 206 -9.08 8.37 30.58
C ASP A 206 -10.30 8.19 29.63
N ARG A 207 -11.48 7.97 30.23
CA ARG A 207 -12.74 7.71 29.50
C ARG A 207 -13.17 8.87 28.62
N ASN A 208 -12.97 10.11 29.02
CA ASN A 208 -13.37 11.28 28.23
C ASN A 208 -12.49 11.40 26.98
N GLN A 209 -11.17 11.21 27.15
CA GLN A 209 -10.24 11.20 26.02
C GLN A 209 -10.48 10.01 25.09
N LEU A 210 -10.95 8.88 25.61
CA LEU A 210 -11.33 7.72 24.80
C LEU A 210 -12.53 8.04 23.91
N GLU A 211 -13.56 8.69 24.46
CA GLU A 211 -14.73 9.12 23.68
C GLU A 211 -14.33 10.06 22.53
N ASP A 212 -13.56 11.12 22.83
CA ASP A 212 -13.08 12.08 21.83
C ASP A 212 -12.20 11.41 20.76
N ALA A 213 -11.36 10.48 21.15
CA ALA A 213 -10.49 9.73 20.24
C ALA A 213 -11.31 8.82 19.31
N ILE A 214 -12.35 8.15 19.81
CA ILE A 214 -13.24 7.32 19.02
C ILE A 214 -14.04 8.16 18.03
N GLU A 215 -14.61 9.32 18.46
CA GLU A 215 -15.31 10.24 17.56
C GLU A 215 -14.39 10.74 16.43
N THR A 216 -13.14 11.06 16.76
CA THR A 216 -12.15 11.45 15.75
C THR A 216 -11.89 10.33 14.76
N ALA A 217 -11.62 9.12 15.22
CA ALA A 217 -11.37 7.96 14.35
C ALA A 217 -12.59 7.61 13.49
N ALA A 218 -13.81 7.70 14.09
CA ALA A 218 -15.08 7.46 13.42
C ALA A 218 -15.41 8.48 12.32
N ALA A 219 -14.85 9.69 12.37
CA ALA A 219 -14.98 10.67 11.30
C ALA A 219 -14.19 10.24 10.04
N TYR A 220 -13.08 9.54 10.21
CA TYR A 220 -12.23 9.10 9.11
C TYR A 220 -12.58 7.73 8.54
N ASP A 221 -13.04 6.78 9.39
CA ASP A 221 -13.34 5.41 8.96
C ASP A 221 -14.63 4.90 9.62
N HIS A 222 -15.25 3.91 9.00
CA HIS A 222 -16.38 3.21 9.58
C HIS A 222 -15.96 2.09 10.54
N ARG A 223 -14.70 1.63 10.49
CA ARG A 223 -14.12 0.61 11.37
C ARG A 223 -13.07 1.24 12.28
N ILE A 224 -13.20 1.02 13.58
CA ILE A 224 -12.35 1.60 14.60
C ILE A 224 -11.64 0.48 15.36
N LEU A 225 -10.35 0.65 15.60
CA LEU A 225 -9.49 -0.21 16.42
C LEU A 225 -9.03 0.57 17.64
N VAL A 226 -9.22 -0.03 18.82
CA VAL A 226 -8.68 0.45 20.11
C VAL A 226 -7.69 -0.57 20.60
N GLU A 227 -6.47 -0.16 20.93
CA GLU A 227 -5.39 -1.04 21.40
C GLU A 227 -4.82 -0.54 22.71
N LYS A 228 -4.24 -1.47 23.48
CA LYS A 228 -3.41 -1.11 24.62
C LYS A 228 -2.20 -0.31 24.16
N ALA A 229 -1.95 0.84 24.79
CA ALA A 229 -0.75 1.60 24.52
C ALA A 229 0.47 0.91 25.17
N VAL A 230 1.55 0.80 24.40
CA VAL A 230 2.85 0.30 24.90
C VAL A 230 3.69 1.51 25.31
N SER A 231 4.18 1.52 26.53
CA SER A 231 5.02 2.61 27.06
C SER A 231 6.23 2.01 27.80
N PRO A 232 7.47 2.48 27.54
CA PRO A 232 7.84 3.42 26.47
C PRO A 232 7.65 2.83 25.08
N LEU A 233 7.20 3.64 24.13
CA LEU A 233 7.04 3.21 22.74
C LEU A 233 8.41 3.08 22.06
N ARG A 234 8.74 1.89 21.58
CA ARG A 234 9.92 1.60 20.77
C ARG A 234 9.46 0.98 19.44
N GLU A 235 9.50 1.75 18.37
CA GLU A 235 9.17 1.25 17.02
C GLU A 235 10.43 0.71 16.36
N VAL A 236 10.32 -0.44 15.68
CA VAL A 236 11.39 -1.02 14.86
C VAL A 236 10.80 -1.42 13.53
N ASN A 237 11.41 -0.97 12.44
CA ASN A 237 10.93 -1.23 11.10
C ASN A 237 11.90 -2.14 10.34
N CYS A 238 11.34 -3.09 9.59
CA CYS A 238 12.06 -4.02 8.73
C CYS A 238 11.45 -4.00 7.34
N SER A 239 12.23 -3.68 6.31
CA SER A 239 11.79 -3.86 4.93
C SER A 239 12.07 -5.27 4.46
N VAL A 240 11.17 -5.80 3.66
CA VAL A 240 11.26 -7.14 3.06
C VAL A 240 11.11 -6.98 1.55
N LEU A 241 12.00 -7.61 0.78
CA LEU A 241 11.92 -7.71 -0.67
C LEU A 241 11.83 -9.18 -1.06
N GLY A 242 10.93 -9.53 -1.95
CA GLY A 242 10.92 -10.88 -2.48
C GLY A 242 9.62 -11.31 -3.15
N TYR A 243 9.62 -12.60 -3.53
CA TYR A 243 8.46 -13.35 -4.01
C TYR A 243 8.68 -14.85 -3.77
N GLY A 244 7.65 -15.57 -3.32
CA GLY A 244 7.70 -17.00 -3.04
C GLY A 244 8.76 -17.36 -2.00
N ASP A 245 9.71 -18.23 -2.36
CA ASP A 245 10.78 -18.67 -1.45
C ASP A 245 11.97 -17.71 -1.38
N HIS A 246 12.09 -16.80 -2.36
CA HIS A 246 13.19 -15.82 -2.43
C HIS A 246 12.76 -14.53 -1.72
N VAL A 247 13.07 -14.46 -0.42
CA VAL A 247 12.67 -13.33 0.44
C VAL A 247 13.89 -12.90 1.27
N GLU A 248 14.19 -11.60 1.20
CA GLU A 248 15.29 -10.98 1.94
C GLU A 248 14.77 -9.85 2.83
N THR A 249 15.44 -9.62 3.96
CA THR A 249 15.15 -8.51 4.87
C THR A 249 16.22 -7.43 4.75
N SER A 250 15.82 -6.18 4.94
CA SER A 250 16.74 -5.03 5.03
C SER A 250 17.51 -5.00 6.35
N GLU A 251 18.30 -3.95 6.55
CA GLU A 251 18.71 -3.54 7.89
C GLU A 251 17.50 -3.00 8.65
N LEU A 252 17.58 -3.05 10.00
CA LEU A 252 16.52 -2.58 10.88
C LEU A 252 16.72 -1.11 11.23
N GLU A 253 15.63 -0.36 11.27
CA GLU A 253 15.63 1.00 11.77
C GLU A 253 14.81 1.17 13.05
N MET A 254 15.23 2.13 13.86
CA MET A 254 14.41 2.69 14.94
C MET A 254 14.20 4.16 14.63
N PRO A 255 12.96 4.59 14.28
CA PRO A 255 12.64 6.00 14.09
C PRO A 255 12.85 6.77 15.40
N VAL A 256 13.51 7.93 15.35
CA VAL A 256 13.68 8.79 16.54
C VAL A 256 12.49 9.73 16.64
N THR A 257 11.64 9.50 17.63
CA THR A 257 10.51 10.36 17.95
C THR A 257 10.80 11.19 19.19
N GLN A 258 10.49 12.49 19.14
CA GLN A 258 10.51 13.37 20.33
C GLN A 258 9.13 13.51 20.97
N GLU A 259 8.11 12.93 20.35
CA GLU A 259 6.72 12.94 20.79
C GLU A 259 6.29 11.52 21.12
N GLU A 260 5.28 11.39 21.95
CA GLU A 260 4.70 10.10 22.34
C GLU A 260 4.18 9.30 21.11
N PHE A 261 3.92 10.02 19.99
CA PHE A 261 3.62 9.47 18.65
C PHE A 261 4.13 10.36 17.52
N LEU A 262 4.58 9.74 16.41
CA LEU A 262 4.81 10.44 15.14
C LEU A 262 3.48 10.81 14.49
N THR A 263 3.09 12.07 14.61
CA THR A 263 1.95 12.63 13.88
C THR A 263 2.27 12.81 12.38
N PHE A 264 1.25 12.95 11.51
CA PHE A 264 1.46 13.24 10.07
C PHE A 264 2.40 14.44 9.84
N PRO A 265 2.25 15.60 10.52
CA PRO A 265 3.22 16.69 10.40
C PRO A 265 4.62 16.30 10.87
N GLY A 266 4.74 15.47 11.91
CA GLY A 266 6.03 14.95 12.39
C GLY A 266 6.73 14.07 11.38
N LYS A 267 5.97 13.25 10.62
CA LYS A 267 6.51 12.35 9.59
C LYS A 267 6.98 13.07 8.33
N TYR A 268 6.34 14.17 7.91
CA TYR A 268 6.54 14.75 6.59
C TYR A 268 6.91 16.23 6.56
N LEU A 269 6.58 17.04 7.58
CA LEU A 269 6.74 18.50 7.54
C LEU A 269 7.96 19.07 8.29
N ARG A 270 8.59 18.32 9.20
CA ARG A 270 9.71 18.84 10.03
C ARG A 270 10.96 19.23 9.25
N ASN A 271 11.09 18.84 7.97
CA ASN A 271 12.28 19.11 7.14
C ASN A 271 12.00 19.95 5.89
N ALA A 272 11.10 20.93 5.96
CA ALA A 272 10.76 21.82 4.83
C ALA A 272 11.93 22.69 4.29
N LYS A 273 13.17 22.44 4.68
CA LYS A 273 14.38 23.13 4.15
C LYS A 273 15.31 22.26 3.31
N GLY A 274 14.91 21.03 2.97
CA GLY A 274 15.67 20.13 2.10
C GLY A 274 14.75 19.09 1.50
N ALA A 275 15.15 18.38 0.44
CA ALA A 275 14.35 17.37 -0.26
C ALA A 275 13.64 16.43 0.72
N GLY A 276 12.39 16.80 1.09
CA GLY A 276 11.64 16.16 2.15
C GLY A 276 10.99 14.86 1.68
N GLY A 277 11.12 13.81 2.44
CA GLY A 277 10.48 12.51 2.29
C GLY A 277 10.81 11.67 3.51
N MET A 278 10.31 10.43 3.59
CA MET A 278 10.63 9.50 4.68
C MET A 278 12.14 9.33 4.90
N ALA A 279 12.95 9.46 3.85
CA ALA A 279 14.40 9.36 3.90
C ALA A 279 15.10 10.49 4.71
N SER A 280 14.42 11.60 5.00
CA SER A 280 15.00 12.74 5.72
C SER A 280 14.74 12.74 7.23
N GLN A 281 14.02 11.77 7.78
CA GLN A 281 13.76 11.64 9.22
C GLN A 281 15.02 11.21 9.97
N VAL A 282 15.18 11.66 11.22
CA VAL A 282 16.24 11.15 12.11
C VAL A 282 15.85 9.72 12.51
N ARG A 283 16.76 8.78 12.26
CA ARG A 283 16.57 7.36 12.52
C ARG A 283 17.89 6.70 12.91
N LEU A 284 17.83 5.68 13.69
CA LEU A 284 18.97 4.86 14.07
C LEU A 284 18.99 3.60 13.20
N ILE A 285 20.02 3.44 12.38
CA ILE A 285 20.25 2.27 11.52
C ILE A 285 21.71 1.84 11.71
N PRO A 286 21.96 0.62 12.20
CA PRO A 286 20.99 -0.38 12.66
C PRO A 286 20.25 0.06 13.93
N ALA A 287 19.04 -0.48 14.15
CA ALA A 287 18.25 -0.24 15.35
C ALA A 287 19.02 -0.70 16.61
N PRO A 288 19.10 0.14 17.68
CA PRO A 288 19.84 -0.20 18.91
C PRO A 288 19.00 -1.13 19.81
N ILE A 289 18.89 -2.39 19.40
CA ILE A 289 18.17 -3.47 20.09
C ILE A 289 19.10 -4.68 20.25
N SER A 290 18.76 -5.62 21.10
CA SER A 290 19.53 -6.87 21.25
C SER A 290 19.51 -7.70 19.96
N GLU A 291 20.55 -8.49 19.73
CA GLU A 291 20.62 -9.39 18.57
C GLU A 291 19.46 -10.38 18.55
N GLN A 292 19.01 -10.83 19.74
CA GLN A 292 17.86 -11.72 19.86
C GLN A 292 16.56 -11.04 19.38
N ALA A 293 16.30 -9.79 19.77
CA ALA A 293 15.16 -9.02 19.32
C ALA A 293 15.27 -8.75 17.80
N ALA A 294 16.46 -8.38 17.32
CA ALA A 294 16.71 -8.15 15.90
C ALA A 294 16.42 -9.38 15.03
N GLN A 295 16.88 -10.56 15.48
CA GLN A 295 16.59 -11.81 14.78
C GLN A 295 15.09 -12.14 14.82
N THR A 296 14.43 -11.93 15.96
CA THR A 296 12.98 -12.14 16.09
C THR A 296 12.20 -11.23 15.14
N VAL A 297 12.57 -9.95 15.00
CA VAL A 297 11.98 -9.00 14.04
C VAL A 297 12.12 -9.50 12.61
N ARG A 298 13.35 -9.91 12.19
CA ARG A 298 13.59 -10.42 10.84
C ARG A 298 12.79 -11.69 10.55
N ASP A 299 12.75 -12.64 11.47
CA ASP A 299 12.01 -13.90 11.31
C ASP A 299 10.50 -13.65 11.22
N LEU A 300 9.96 -12.80 12.08
CA LEU A 300 8.55 -12.43 12.03
C LEU A 300 8.21 -11.65 10.74
N ALA A 301 9.11 -10.77 10.27
CA ALA A 301 8.91 -10.03 9.03
C ALA A 301 8.78 -10.98 7.82
N VAL A 302 9.68 -11.97 7.68
CA VAL A 302 9.61 -12.97 6.61
C VAL A 302 8.34 -13.83 6.72
N ARG A 303 7.99 -14.25 7.93
CA ARG A 303 6.79 -15.07 8.15
C ARG A 303 5.51 -14.29 7.86
N ALA A 304 5.42 -13.02 8.27
CA ALA A 304 4.29 -12.14 7.99
C ALA A 304 4.17 -11.86 6.48
N PHE A 305 5.29 -11.59 5.82
CA PHE A 305 5.35 -11.40 4.36
C PHE A 305 4.75 -12.60 3.62
N ARG A 306 5.14 -13.82 4.00
CA ARG A 306 4.60 -15.06 3.41
C ARG A 306 3.14 -15.31 3.77
N ALA A 307 2.74 -15.07 5.01
CA ALA A 307 1.36 -15.29 5.47
C ALA A 307 0.34 -14.38 4.77
N MET A 308 0.77 -13.18 4.37
CA MET A 308 -0.04 -12.20 3.63
C MET A 308 0.08 -12.38 2.10
N ASP A 309 0.82 -13.37 1.59
CA ASP A 309 1.10 -13.57 0.17
C ASP A 309 1.62 -12.28 -0.51
N LEU A 310 2.62 -11.66 0.11
CA LEU A 310 3.21 -10.41 -0.37
C LEU A 310 4.25 -10.67 -1.47
N LYS A 311 4.50 -9.63 -2.27
CA LYS A 311 5.57 -9.58 -3.27
C LYS A 311 6.12 -8.17 -3.41
N GLY A 312 7.31 -8.05 -4.01
CA GLY A 312 8.02 -6.78 -4.15
C GLY A 312 8.57 -6.29 -2.83
N VAL A 313 8.62 -4.97 -2.62
CA VAL A 313 9.09 -4.36 -1.39
C VAL A 313 7.94 -3.99 -0.46
N VAL A 314 8.04 -4.41 0.81
CA VAL A 314 7.07 -4.11 1.87
C VAL A 314 7.86 -3.70 3.11
N ARG A 315 7.37 -2.77 3.91
CA ARG A 315 7.93 -2.47 5.24
C ARG A 315 6.97 -2.97 6.31
N ILE A 316 7.49 -3.79 7.20
CA ILE A 316 6.75 -4.30 8.35
C ILE A 316 7.26 -3.59 9.59
N ASP A 317 6.35 -2.97 10.31
CA ASP A 317 6.61 -2.12 11.46
C ASP A 317 6.25 -2.90 12.73
N PHE A 318 7.16 -2.88 13.70
CA PHE A 318 7.07 -3.60 14.95
C PHE A 318 7.08 -2.64 16.14
N ILE A 319 6.49 -3.08 17.24
CA ILE A 319 6.58 -2.40 18.54
C ILE A 319 7.30 -3.34 19.50
N LEU A 320 8.24 -2.79 20.24
CA LEU A 320 8.95 -3.47 21.32
C LEU A 320 8.54 -2.85 22.66
N ASP A 321 8.28 -3.71 23.65
CA ASP A 321 8.12 -3.26 25.03
C ASP A 321 9.48 -3.05 25.72
N GLU A 322 9.46 -2.69 27.01
CA GLU A 322 10.66 -2.48 27.83
C GLU A 322 11.57 -3.72 27.97
N ASN A 323 11.00 -4.92 27.84
CA ASN A 323 11.68 -6.20 27.89
C ASN A 323 12.11 -6.74 26.54
N GLU A 324 11.97 -5.93 25.48
CA GLU A 324 12.20 -6.29 24.07
C GLU A 324 11.31 -7.43 23.56
N ASN A 325 10.11 -7.63 24.14
CA ASN A 325 9.11 -8.46 23.50
C ASN A 325 8.64 -7.78 22.21
N VAL A 326 8.68 -8.52 21.09
CA VAL A 326 8.41 -8.00 19.74
C VAL A 326 6.96 -8.26 19.38
N PHE A 327 6.23 -7.22 18.98
CA PHE A 327 4.85 -7.29 18.47
C PHE A 327 4.80 -6.74 17.04
N ILE A 328 4.12 -7.46 16.12
CA ILE A 328 3.86 -6.92 14.78
C ILE A 328 2.77 -5.86 14.89
N ASN A 329 3.06 -4.66 14.39
CA ASN A 329 2.13 -3.55 14.39
C ASN A 329 1.37 -3.45 13.06
N GLU A 330 2.08 -3.21 11.95
CA GLU A 330 1.47 -3.06 10.62
C GLU A 330 2.42 -3.47 9.50
N ALA A 331 1.86 -3.69 8.29
CA ALA A 331 2.59 -3.94 7.07
C ALA A 331 2.20 -2.87 6.03
N ASN A 332 3.21 -2.12 5.56
CA ASN A 332 3.06 -1.09 4.54
C ASN A 332 3.45 -1.69 3.19
N THR A 333 2.48 -1.91 2.33
CA THR A 333 2.66 -2.66 1.07
C THR A 333 3.25 -1.84 -0.06
N ILE A 334 3.27 -0.50 0.07
CA ILE A 334 4.05 0.42 -0.74
C ILE A 334 4.66 1.46 0.22
N PRO A 335 5.79 1.16 0.88
CA PRO A 335 6.33 2.04 1.90
C PRO A 335 6.83 3.36 1.33
N GLY A 336 6.81 4.43 2.13
CA GLY A 336 7.32 5.75 1.74
C GLY A 336 8.75 5.66 1.22
N SER A 337 9.03 6.32 0.08
CA SER A 337 10.30 6.22 -0.67
C SER A 337 10.72 4.77 -0.96
N LEU A 338 9.76 3.81 -1.02
CA LEU A 338 9.98 2.37 -1.18
C LEU A 338 10.97 1.78 -0.16
N ALA A 339 11.14 2.44 0.98
CA ALA A 339 12.06 2.08 2.07
C ALA A 339 13.52 1.82 1.63
N PHE A 340 13.98 2.43 0.52
CA PHE A 340 15.30 2.17 -0.06
C PHE A 340 16.44 2.39 0.92
N TYR A 341 16.33 3.38 1.80
CA TYR A 341 17.33 3.75 2.79
C TYR A 341 17.64 2.65 3.83
N LEU A 342 16.78 1.63 3.94
CA LEU A 342 17.01 0.44 4.77
C LEU A 342 17.89 -0.60 4.08
N TRP A 343 18.02 -0.51 2.77
CA TRP A 343 18.77 -1.46 1.95
C TRP A 343 20.20 -0.98 1.68
N GLU A 344 20.43 0.33 1.66
CA GLU A 344 21.77 0.91 1.44
C GLU A 344 22.82 0.40 2.43
N PRO A 345 22.56 0.26 3.75
CA PRO A 345 23.53 -0.30 4.68
C PRO A 345 23.91 -1.76 4.39
N LYS A 346 23.06 -2.50 3.68
CA LYS A 346 23.35 -3.86 3.19
C LYS A 346 24.05 -3.87 1.81
N GLY A 347 24.40 -2.72 1.26
CA GLY A 347 25.05 -2.58 -0.03
C GLY A 347 24.12 -2.69 -1.24
N VAL A 348 22.79 -2.68 -1.03
CA VAL A 348 21.80 -2.69 -2.11
C VAL A 348 21.44 -1.24 -2.45
N SER A 349 21.84 -0.80 -3.65
CA SER A 349 21.49 0.55 -4.12
C SER A 349 19.99 0.67 -4.43
N PHE A 350 19.47 1.90 -4.46
CA PHE A 350 18.06 2.11 -4.81
C PHE A 350 17.72 1.54 -6.20
N SER A 351 18.60 1.71 -7.19
CA SER A 351 18.43 1.11 -8.52
C SER A 351 18.33 -0.41 -8.45
N ALA A 352 19.22 -1.08 -7.70
CA ALA A 352 19.20 -2.54 -7.54
C ALA A 352 17.92 -3.03 -6.82
N LEU A 353 17.41 -2.26 -5.83
CA LEU A 353 16.14 -2.54 -5.19
C LEU A 353 14.98 -2.50 -6.19
N LEU A 354 14.94 -1.48 -7.06
CA LEU A 354 13.91 -1.35 -8.09
C LEU A 354 14.00 -2.48 -9.14
N ASP A 355 15.21 -2.90 -9.53
CA ASP A 355 15.42 -4.06 -10.39
C ASP A 355 14.84 -5.33 -9.74
N GLY A 356 15.13 -5.58 -8.47
CA GLY A 356 14.57 -6.70 -7.70
C GLY A 356 13.04 -6.66 -7.61
N MET A 357 12.43 -5.48 -7.46
CA MET A 357 10.98 -5.33 -7.49
C MET A 357 10.39 -5.70 -8.86
N VAL A 358 11.06 -5.32 -9.96
CA VAL A 358 10.63 -5.66 -11.32
C VAL A 358 10.78 -7.17 -11.56
N GLU A 359 11.84 -7.79 -11.08
CA GLU A 359 12.02 -9.25 -11.13
C GLU A 359 10.91 -9.99 -10.37
N CYS A 360 10.54 -9.53 -9.17
CA CYS A 360 9.39 -10.06 -8.42
C CYS A 360 8.09 -9.92 -9.20
N ALA A 361 7.88 -8.79 -9.90
CA ALA A 361 6.69 -8.56 -10.71
C ALA A 361 6.55 -9.57 -11.84
N PHE A 362 7.62 -9.80 -12.60
CA PHE A 362 7.63 -10.78 -13.70
C PHE A 362 7.54 -12.22 -13.19
N SER A 363 8.20 -12.55 -12.09
CA SER A 363 8.14 -13.90 -11.49
C SER A 363 6.72 -14.23 -11.04
N ALA A 364 6.06 -13.32 -10.32
CA ALA A 364 4.68 -13.49 -9.88
C ALA A 364 3.70 -13.55 -11.05
N TRP A 365 3.92 -12.74 -12.09
CA TRP A 365 3.09 -12.77 -13.30
C TRP A 365 3.26 -14.10 -14.07
N ALA A 366 4.50 -14.60 -14.22
CA ALA A 366 4.79 -15.86 -14.86
C ALA A 366 4.17 -17.06 -14.10
N ASP A 367 4.28 -17.06 -12.77
CA ASP A 367 3.69 -18.09 -11.92
C ASP A 367 2.16 -18.09 -12.04
N ARG A 368 1.53 -16.93 -11.99
CA ARG A 368 0.08 -16.81 -12.25
C ARG A 368 -0.30 -17.37 -13.62
N LYS A 369 0.47 -17.06 -14.67
CA LYS A 369 0.23 -17.56 -16.05
C LYS A 369 0.37 -19.08 -16.18
N ALA A 370 1.08 -19.74 -15.27
CA ALA A 370 1.19 -21.20 -15.21
C ALA A 370 -0.09 -21.86 -14.66
N SER A 371 -0.99 -21.09 -14.04
CA SER A 371 -2.26 -21.58 -13.53
C SER A 371 -3.28 -21.84 -14.65
N VAL A 372 -4.19 -22.80 -14.44
CA VAL A 372 -5.26 -23.10 -15.40
C VAL A 372 -6.44 -22.16 -15.18
N PHE A 373 -6.65 -21.23 -16.10
CA PHE A 373 -7.75 -20.24 -16.04
C PHE A 373 -9.05 -20.69 -16.69
N SER A 374 -9.01 -21.72 -17.53
CA SER A 374 -10.19 -22.21 -18.22
C SER A 374 -10.15 -23.73 -18.33
N HIS A 375 -11.32 -24.34 -18.35
CA HIS A 375 -11.49 -25.75 -18.70
C HIS A 375 -12.65 -25.86 -19.69
N ASP A 376 -12.60 -26.89 -20.52
CA ASP A 376 -13.69 -27.17 -21.47
C ASP A 376 -14.98 -27.45 -20.70
N SER A 377 -15.96 -26.59 -20.85
CA SER A 377 -17.27 -26.68 -20.22
C SER A 377 -18.34 -26.96 -21.27
N THR A 378 -19.08 -28.02 -21.07
CA THR A 378 -20.25 -28.34 -21.90
C THR A 378 -21.55 -27.67 -21.40
N LEU A 379 -21.46 -26.77 -20.38
CA LEU A 379 -22.63 -26.14 -19.76
C LEU A 379 -23.48 -25.37 -20.76
N LEU A 380 -22.84 -24.49 -21.54
CA LEU A 380 -23.54 -23.69 -22.56
C LEU A 380 -24.12 -24.58 -23.66
N ALA A 381 -23.36 -25.56 -24.16
CA ALA A 381 -23.85 -26.53 -25.14
C ALA A 381 -25.04 -27.30 -24.61
N ASN A 382 -25.02 -27.75 -23.36
CA ASN A 382 -26.13 -28.46 -22.71
C ASN A 382 -27.38 -27.58 -22.53
N ILE A 383 -27.19 -26.26 -22.32
CA ILE A 383 -28.29 -25.27 -22.26
C ILE A 383 -28.89 -25.04 -23.65
N VAL A 384 -28.02 -24.81 -24.65
CA VAL A 384 -28.41 -24.48 -26.03
C VAL A 384 -29.04 -25.70 -26.74
N HIS A 385 -28.44 -26.89 -26.60
CA HIS A 385 -28.87 -28.12 -27.29
C HIS A 385 -29.82 -29.00 -26.46
N GLY A 386 -30.03 -28.63 -25.24
CA GLY A 386 -31.12 -28.91 -24.36
C GLY A 386 -31.42 -30.33 -23.92
N SER A 387 -31.18 -30.69 -22.68
CA SER A 387 -32.10 -31.60 -21.97
C SER A 387 -33.42 -30.87 -21.67
N LYS A 388 -34.55 -31.51 -21.86
CA LYS A 388 -35.93 -30.95 -21.76
C LYS A 388 -36.28 -30.22 -20.44
N GLY A 389 -35.35 -30.13 -19.47
CA GLY A 389 -35.57 -29.50 -18.18
C GLY A 389 -35.01 -28.05 -18.03
N ALA A 390 -34.10 -27.59 -18.89
CA ALA A 390 -33.44 -26.29 -18.74
C ALA A 390 -34.08 -25.15 -19.57
N LYS A 391 -35.02 -25.48 -20.48
CA LYS A 391 -35.64 -24.49 -21.40
C LYS A 391 -36.55 -23.45 -20.72
N GLY A 392 -36.84 -23.57 -19.45
CA GLY A 392 -37.87 -22.73 -18.80
C GLY A 392 -37.35 -21.44 -18.15
N LYS A 393 -36.02 -21.19 -18.02
CA LYS A 393 -35.49 -20.08 -17.22
C LYS A 393 -34.61 -19.06 -17.95
N LEU A 394 -34.24 -19.31 -19.21
CA LEU A 394 -33.35 -18.41 -19.96
C LEU A 394 -33.99 -17.73 -21.18
N SER A 395 -35.29 -17.90 -21.39
CA SER A 395 -36.04 -17.28 -22.48
C SER A 395 -36.99 -16.16 -22.03
N ARG A 396 -36.51 -15.30 -21.13
CA ARG A 396 -37.18 -14.02 -20.82
C ARG A 396 -36.20 -12.87 -20.80
#